data_b4c9365d92bfd00e7a6af4aa80572e45
#
_entry.id   b4c9365d92bfd00e7a6af4aa80572e45
#
_cell.length_a   1.000
_cell.length_b   1.000
_cell.length_c   1.000
_cell.angle_alpha   90.00
_cell.angle_beta   90.00
_cell.angle_gamma   90.00
#
_symmetry.space_group_name_H-M   'P 1'
#
loop_
_entity.id
_entity.type
_entity.pdbx_description
1 polymer ?
#
loop_
_entity_poly.entity_id
_entity_poly.type
_entity_poly.pdbx_seq_one_letter_code
_entity_poly.pdbx_strand_id
1 'polypeptide(L)'
;ALEAALAKPENKILLLWSPQNPTGKVWTRDELTHMAELCARYDVAVISDEIHMDMVWGEHRHTPWSAVARGKWALLTSGSKSFNIPALTGAYGLIGDEASRNGYLSALKGRDGLSSPSVLALTAHIAAYQQGAPWLDALRHYLEDNLLYIAQELNGAFPELNWQPPEATYLAWIDLRPLNLDDRSLQKVLIEQQKVAIMPGYTYGNEGNGFVRLNAGCPRSKLEQGVQRLIAGINTLR
;
A
#
# COMPACT_ATOMS: atom_id res chain seq x y z
N ALA A 1 17.69 -13.38 1.18
CA ALA A 1 17.80 -12.17 0.34
C ALA A 1 17.95 -10.91 1.21
N LEU A 2 17.03 -10.63 2.16
CA LEU A 2 17.04 -9.41 2.99
C LEU A 2 18.35 -9.26 3.78
N GLU A 3 18.78 -10.27 4.51
CA GLU A 3 20.01 -10.22 5.32
C GLU A 3 21.25 -9.88 4.47
N ALA A 4 21.35 -10.46 3.27
CA ALA A 4 22.45 -10.15 2.35
C ALA A 4 22.45 -8.70 1.85
N ALA A 5 21.27 -8.08 1.76
CA ALA A 5 21.14 -6.66 1.44
C ALA A 5 21.51 -5.78 2.65
N LEU A 6 21.04 -6.12 3.85
CA LEU A 6 21.35 -5.37 5.07
C LEU A 6 22.83 -5.43 5.47
N ALA A 7 23.51 -6.54 5.14
CA ALA A 7 24.95 -6.70 5.41
C ALA A 7 25.86 -5.79 4.58
N LYS A 8 25.33 -5.14 3.53
CA LYS A 8 26.12 -4.21 2.71
C LYS A 8 26.31 -2.88 3.47
N PRO A 9 27.55 -2.39 3.63
CA PRO A 9 27.83 -1.21 4.45
C PRO A 9 27.17 0.08 3.96
N GLU A 10 26.86 0.15 2.65
CA GLU A 10 26.19 1.28 2.02
C GLU A 10 24.69 1.35 2.33
N ASN A 11 24.07 0.25 2.72
CA ASN A 11 22.65 0.20 3.05
C ASN A 11 22.44 0.63 4.52
N LYS A 12 21.97 1.85 4.71
CA LYS A 12 21.80 2.49 6.04
C LYS A 12 20.34 2.60 6.46
N ILE A 13 19.42 2.46 5.53
CA ILE A 13 17.99 2.63 5.79
C ILE A 13 17.22 1.52 5.07
N LEU A 14 16.31 0.88 5.79
CA LEU A 14 15.24 0.04 5.23
C LEU A 14 13.97 0.88 5.15
N LEU A 15 13.42 1.03 3.95
CA LEU A 15 12.06 1.53 3.76
C LEU A 15 11.11 0.34 3.75
N LEU A 16 10.21 0.29 4.73
CA LEU A 16 9.23 -0.77 4.91
C LEU A 16 7.83 -0.24 4.66
N TRP A 17 7.08 -0.85 3.75
CA TRP A 17 5.65 -0.63 3.61
C TRP A 17 4.89 -1.70 4.40
N SER A 18 4.06 -1.30 5.36
CA SER A 18 3.33 -2.21 6.25
C SER A 18 1.92 -1.68 6.58
N PRO A 19 0.88 -2.20 5.93
CA PRO A 19 0.83 -3.23 4.87
C PRO A 19 1.54 -2.83 3.58
N GLN A 20 2.00 -3.81 2.82
CA GLN A 20 2.83 -3.59 1.65
C GLN A 20 2.00 -3.17 0.43
N ASN A 21 2.35 -2.06 -0.20
CA ASN A 21 1.83 -1.60 -1.48
C ASN A 21 2.93 -1.80 -2.56
N PRO A 22 2.66 -2.54 -3.65
CA PRO A 22 1.33 -2.84 -4.21
C PRO A 22 0.74 -4.21 -3.84
N THR A 23 1.47 -5.13 -3.21
CA THR A 23 1.06 -6.54 -3.07
C THR A 23 -0.08 -6.78 -2.08
N GLY A 24 -0.32 -5.83 -1.17
CA GLY A 24 -1.32 -5.97 -0.12
C GLY A 24 -0.94 -6.94 1.00
N LYS A 25 0.34 -7.37 1.08
CA LYS A 25 0.80 -8.26 2.15
C LYS A 25 0.69 -7.60 3.51
N VAL A 26 0.15 -8.31 4.47
CA VAL A 26 0.20 -7.99 5.91
C VAL A 26 1.34 -8.77 6.54
N TRP A 27 2.35 -8.06 7.04
CA TRP A 27 3.49 -8.68 7.70
C TRP A 27 3.08 -9.24 9.05
N THR A 28 3.43 -10.49 9.33
CA THR A 28 3.19 -11.09 10.64
C THR A 28 4.12 -10.49 11.70
N ARG A 29 3.74 -10.59 12.97
CA ARG A 29 4.59 -10.14 14.08
C ARG A 29 5.97 -10.80 14.04
N ASP A 30 6.04 -12.09 13.72
CA ASP A 30 7.29 -12.84 13.67
C ASP A 30 8.20 -12.37 12.52
N GLU A 31 7.64 -12.12 11.33
CA GLU A 31 8.37 -11.55 10.20
C GLU A 31 8.94 -10.15 10.56
N LEU A 32 8.11 -9.29 11.17
CA LEU A 32 8.53 -7.96 11.59
C LEU A 32 9.60 -8.02 12.69
N THR A 33 9.46 -8.93 13.65
CA THR A 33 10.44 -9.14 14.72
C THR A 33 11.79 -9.58 14.15
N HIS A 34 11.76 -10.54 13.22
CA HIS A 34 12.98 -11.00 12.54
C HIS A 34 13.65 -9.88 11.73
N MET A 35 12.86 -9.08 10.99
CA MET A 35 13.39 -7.90 10.30
C MET A 35 14.03 -6.89 11.26
N ALA A 36 13.38 -6.63 12.40
CA ALA A 36 13.90 -5.70 13.40
C ALA A 36 15.24 -6.18 13.99
N GLU A 37 15.38 -7.49 14.24
CA GLU A 37 16.64 -8.10 14.73
C GLU A 37 17.76 -8.00 13.69
N LEU A 38 17.46 -8.26 12.42
CA LEU A 38 18.43 -8.12 11.34
C LEU A 38 18.85 -6.65 11.17
N CYS A 39 17.91 -5.71 11.15
CA CYS A 39 18.23 -4.29 11.03
C CYS A 39 19.10 -3.80 12.19
N ALA A 40 18.80 -4.21 13.42
CA ALA A 40 19.62 -3.88 14.59
C ALA A 40 21.03 -4.48 14.51
N ARG A 41 21.16 -5.72 14.03
CA ARG A 41 22.46 -6.41 13.85
C ARG A 41 23.39 -5.67 12.90
N TYR A 42 22.85 -5.12 11.82
CA TYR A 42 23.62 -4.44 10.77
C TYR A 42 23.61 -2.90 10.89
N ASP A 43 23.11 -2.34 12.01
CA ASP A 43 22.97 -0.89 12.24
C ASP A 43 22.24 -0.17 11.10
N VAL A 44 21.14 -0.78 10.60
CA VAL A 44 20.27 -0.22 9.59
C VAL A 44 19.04 0.39 10.26
N ALA A 45 18.80 1.68 10.03
CA ALA A 45 17.59 2.36 10.49
C ALA A 45 16.36 1.92 9.70
N VAL A 46 15.19 1.90 10.32
CA VAL A 46 13.94 1.53 9.63
C VAL A 46 13.00 2.72 9.55
N ILE A 47 12.49 3.00 8.36
CA ILE A 47 11.36 3.90 8.14
C ILE A 47 10.18 3.06 7.70
N SER A 48 9.18 2.91 8.57
CA SER A 48 7.96 2.17 8.30
C SER A 48 6.88 3.11 7.82
N ASP A 49 6.42 2.94 6.57
CA ASP A 49 5.23 3.59 6.03
C ASP A 49 4.00 2.72 6.31
N GLU A 50 3.18 3.18 7.24
CA GLU A 50 1.99 2.46 7.71
C GLU A 50 0.68 3.13 7.28
N ILE A 51 0.69 3.89 6.21
CA ILE A 51 -0.47 4.64 5.73
C ILE A 51 -1.69 3.76 5.39
N HIS A 52 -1.49 2.46 5.18
CA HIS A 52 -2.54 1.49 4.91
C HIS A 52 -2.94 0.64 6.13
N MET A 53 -2.46 0.96 7.34
CA MET A 53 -2.64 0.15 8.54
C MET A 53 -4.10 -0.17 8.90
N ASP A 54 -5.03 0.71 8.54
CA ASP A 54 -6.47 0.55 8.84
C ASP A 54 -7.22 -0.26 7.77
N MET A 55 -6.59 -0.56 6.63
CA MET A 55 -7.18 -1.25 5.48
C MET A 55 -6.70 -2.70 5.40
N VAL A 56 -7.02 -3.48 6.43
CA VAL A 56 -6.68 -4.91 6.57
C VAL A 56 -7.96 -5.72 6.60
N TRP A 57 -7.99 -6.86 5.91
CA TRP A 57 -9.17 -7.67 5.66
C TRP A 57 -9.18 -9.00 6.42
N GLY A 58 -10.35 -9.59 6.54
CA GLY A 58 -10.53 -10.91 7.14
C GLY A 58 -9.97 -11.03 8.55
N GLU A 59 -9.22 -12.10 8.80
CA GLU A 59 -8.60 -12.37 10.11
C GLU A 59 -7.22 -11.74 10.29
N HIS A 60 -6.66 -11.11 9.24
CA HIS A 60 -5.37 -10.45 9.30
C HIS A 60 -5.39 -9.27 10.27
N ARG A 61 -4.28 -9.04 10.93
CA ARG A 61 -4.11 -7.94 11.89
C ARG A 61 -2.81 -7.21 11.63
N HIS A 62 -2.91 -5.90 11.48
CA HIS A 62 -1.73 -5.05 11.40
C HIS A 62 -0.97 -5.05 12.72
N THR A 63 0.35 -5.24 12.63
CA THR A 63 1.26 -5.05 13.76
C THR A 63 2.09 -3.80 13.47
N PRO A 64 1.96 -2.72 14.26
CA PRO A 64 2.75 -1.53 14.03
C PRO A 64 4.23 -1.79 14.31
N TRP A 65 5.11 -1.18 13.52
CA TRP A 65 6.56 -1.34 13.69
C TRP A 65 7.02 -1.00 15.11
N SER A 66 6.42 -0.01 15.74
CA SER A 66 6.71 0.39 17.12
C SER A 66 6.56 -0.75 18.15
N ALA A 67 5.77 -1.77 17.86
CA ALA A 67 5.55 -2.92 18.75
C ALA A 67 6.68 -3.97 18.70
N VAL A 68 7.57 -3.89 17.70
CA VAL A 68 8.66 -4.87 17.48
C VAL A 68 10.00 -4.18 17.27
N ALA A 69 10.02 -2.86 17.14
CA ALA A 69 11.18 -2.05 16.75
C ALA A 69 12.41 -2.27 17.64
N ARG A 70 13.57 -2.29 17.00
CA ARG A 70 14.90 -2.29 17.63
C ARG A 70 15.78 -1.25 16.93
N GLY A 71 16.72 -0.65 17.67
CA GLY A 71 17.63 0.36 17.11
C GLY A 71 16.92 1.66 16.71
N LYS A 72 17.35 2.28 15.61
CA LYS A 72 16.80 3.55 15.10
C LYS A 72 15.62 3.28 14.16
N TRP A 73 14.51 3.96 14.38
CA TRP A 73 13.33 3.81 13.55
C TRP A 73 12.43 5.04 13.54
N ALA A 74 11.67 5.15 12.46
CA ALA A 74 10.52 6.04 12.36
C ALA A 74 9.33 5.27 11.79
N LEU A 75 8.13 5.54 12.29
CA LEU A 75 6.87 5.09 11.75
C LEU A 75 6.14 6.32 11.24
N LEU A 76 5.68 6.28 9.99
CA LEU A 76 4.96 7.37 9.34
C LEU A 76 3.59 6.89 8.90
N THR A 77 2.55 7.68 9.14
CA THR A 77 1.19 7.35 8.74
C THR A 77 0.31 8.59 8.58
N SER A 78 -0.90 8.38 8.09
CA SER A 78 -1.89 9.42 7.88
C SER A 78 -3.29 8.81 7.76
N GLY A 79 -4.30 9.48 8.28
CA GLY A 79 -5.70 9.14 8.01
C GLY A 79 -6.17 9.42 6.58
N SER A 80 -5.28 9.95 5.72
CA SER A 80 -5.65 10.36 4.36
C SER A 80 -6.16 9.22 3.47
N LYS A 81 -5.64 8.00 3.65
CA LYS A 81 -6.10 6.81 2.91
C LYS A 81 -7.34 6.20 3.57
N SER A 82 -7.30 6.03 4.89
CA SER A 82 -8.39 5.42 5.66
C SER A 82 -9.68 6.22 5.59
N PHE A 83 -9.59 7.54 5.63
CA PHE A 83 -10.75 8.44 5.68
C PHE A 83 -10.97 9.26 4.40
N ASN A 84 -10.27 8.93 3.33
CA ASN A 84 -10.39 9.61 2.02
C ASN A 84 -10.23 11.13 2.09
N ILE A 85 -9.25 11.61 2.84
CA ILE A 85 -8.94 13.05 3.02
C ILE A 85 -7.53 13.44 2.52
N PRO A 86 -7.04 12.94 1.36
CA PRO A 86 -5.67 13.20 0.92
C PRO A 86 -5.40 14.67 0.62
N ALA A 87 -6.43 15.43 0.20
CA ALA A 87 -6.30 16.86 -0.13
C ALA A 87 -5.98 17.73 1.08
N LEU A 88 -6.20 17.25 2.30
CA LEU A 88 -5.90 18.00 3.53
C LEU A 88 -4.43 17.92 3.95
N THR A 89 -3.62 17.11 3.26
CA THR A 89 -2.15 17.04 3.40
C THR A 89 -1.64 16.95 4.84
N GLY A 90 -2.24 16.08 5.64
CA GLY A 90 -1.84 15.82 7.03
C GLY A 90 -1.20 14.44 7.18
N ALA A 91 -0.09 14.38 7.92
CA ALA A 91 0.54 13.13 8.32
C ALA A 91 1.11 13.28 9.74
N TYR A 92 1.35 12.17 10.40
CA TYR A 92 2.05 12.13 11.68
C TYR A 92 3.05 10.98 11.71
N GLY A 93 4.04 11.10 12.59
CA GLY A 93 5.07 10.10 12.73
C GLY A 93 5.49 9.90 14.17
N LEU A 94 6.00 8.72 14.44
CA LEU A 94 6.65 8.34 15.70
C LEU A 94 8.12 8.07 15.40
N ILE A 95 9.02 8.67 16.18
CA ILE A 95 10.47 8.44 16.07
C ILE A 95 10.94 7.89 17.41
N GLY A 96 11.57 6.71 17.39
CA GLY A 96 11.85 5.92 18.56
C GLY A 96 12.88 6.56 19.49
N ASP A 97 13.96 7.11 18.94
CA ASP A 97 15.02 7.72 19.75
C ASP A 97 14.96 9.25 19.77
N GLU A 98 15.35 9.82 20.90
CA GLU A 98 15.26 11.27 21.14
C GLU A 98 16.20 12.08 20.22
N ALA A 99 17.41 11.58 19.97
CA ALA A 99 18.39 12.29 19.16
C ALA A 99 17.90 12.44 17.71
N SER A 100 17.42 11.37 17.10
CA SER A 100 16.81 11.39 15.76
C SER A 100 15.56 12.28 15.71
N ARG A 101 14.70 12.21 16.73
CA ARG A 101 13.50 13.06 16.82
C ARG A 101 13.86 14.54 16.90
N ASN A 102 14.81 14.91 17.74
CA ASN A 102 15.25 16.29 17.89
C ASN A 102 15.95 16.80 16.62
N GLY A 103 16.79 15.96 15.98
CA GLY A 103 17.40 16.25 14.69
C GLY A 103 16.37 16.49 13.59
N TYR A 104 15.35 15.62 13.50
CA TYR A 104 14.24 15.77 12.55
C TYR A 104 13.47 17.09 12.78
N LEU A 105 13.09 17.37 14.03
CA LEU A 105 12.35 18.59 14.37
C LEU A 105 13.17 19.86 14.09
N SER A 106 14.47 19.83 14.37
CA SER A 106 15.37 20.95 14.05
C SER A 106 15.47 21.19 12.56
N ALA A 107 15.60 20.13 11.75
CA ALA A 107 15.62 20.23 10.30
C ALA A 107 14.28 20.73 9.76
N LEU A 108 13.18 20.15 10.20
CA LEU A 108 11.83 20.50 9.77
C LEU A 108 11.51 21.98 10.04
N LYS A 109 11.79 22.45 11.25
CA LYS A 109 11.48 23.83 11.67
C LYS A 109 12.53 24.85 11.24
N GLY A 110 13.80 24.53 11.49
CA GLY A 110 14.90 25.49 11.34
C GLY A 110 15.42 25.58 9.92
N ARG A 111 15.63 24.43 9.25
CA ARG A 111 16.17 24.40 7.88
C ARG A 111 15.10 24.55 6.82
N ASP A 112 13.99 23.80 6.95
CA ASP A 112 13.02 23.62 5.87
C ASP A 112 11.76 24.49 6.04
N GLY A 113 11.57 25.14 7.21
CA GLY A 113 10.44 26.03 7.48
C GLY A 113 9.07 25.33 7.52
N LEU A 114 9.04 24.03 7.68
CA LEU A 114 7.82 23.20 7.64
C LEU A 114 7.29 22.92 9.05
N SER A 115 7.05 23.98 9.82
CA SER A 115 6.82 23.82 11.27
C SER A 115 5.35 23.66 11.68
N SER A 116 4.40 23.93 10.78
CA SER A 116 3.00 23.98 11.17
C SER A 116 2.13 23.17 10.20
N PRO A 117 1.48 22.10 10.68
CA PRO A 117 0.46 21.42 9.89
C PRO A 117 -0.75 22.33 9.64
N SER A 118 -1.46 22.09 8.57
CA SER A 118 -2.71 22.79 8.27
C SER A 118 -3.74 22.56 9.39
N VAL A 119 -4.39 23.64 9.85
CA VAL A 119 -5.46 23.55 10.86
C VAL A 119 -6.59 22.62 10.38
N LEU A 120 -6.96 22.70 9.10
CA LEU A 120 -7.98 21.81 8.53
C LEU A 120 -7.55 20.34 8.56
N ALA A 121 -6.27 20.06 8.28
CA ALA A 121 -5.74 18.71 8.36
C ALA A 121 -5.79 18.17 9.80
N LEU A 122 -5.37 18.94 10.79
CA LEU A 122 -5.43 18.54 12.19
C LEU A 122 -6.86 18.27 12.63
N THR A 123 -7.78 19.21 12.39
CA THR A 123 -9.18 19.09 12.77
C THR A 123 -9.82 17.84 12.14
N ALA A 124 -9.59 17.63 10.84
CA ALA A 124 -10.14 16.47 10.14
C ALA A 124 -9.58 15.14 10.65
N HIS A 125 -8.26 15.04 10.89
CA HIS A 125 -7.66 13.83 11.43
C HIS A 125 -8.16 13.52 12.84
N ILE A 126 -8.24 14.52 13.70
CA ILE A 126 -8.78 14.34 15.07
C ILE A 126 -10.22 13.84 15.01
N ALA A 127 -11.08 14.48 14.23
CA ALA A 127 -12.48 14.06 14.08
C ALA A 127 -12.59 12.66 13.48
N ALA A 128 -11.80 12.34 12.45
CA ALA A 128 -11.79 11.04 11.79
C ALA A 128 -11.42 9.90 12.77
N TYR A 129 -10.34 10.05 13.52
CA TYR A 129 -9.92 9.02 14.48
C TYR A 129 -10.79 8.94 15.73
N GLN A 130 -11.41 10.05 16.16
CA GLN A 130 -12.30 10.03 17.34
C GLN A 130 -13.70 9.55 17.02
N GLN A 131 -14.22 9.79 15.81
CA GLN A 131 -15.63 9.59 15.49
C GLN A 131 -15.86 8.74 14.22
N GLY A 132 -14.83 8.50 13.42
CA GLY A 132 -14.95 7.88 12.11
C GLY A 132 -14.98 6.35 12.11
N ALA A 133 -14.83 5.67 13.25
CA ALA A 133 -14.75 4.20 13.29
C ALA A 133 -15.94 3.50 12.61
N PRO A 134 -17.22 3.86 12.86
CA PRO A 134 -18.35 3.19 12.20
C PRO A 134 -18.35 3.37 10.68
N TRP A 135 -17.92 4.56 10.19
CA TRP A 135 -17.80 4.82 8.77
C TRP A 135 -16.66 3.99 8.15
N LEU A 136 -15.52 3.92 8.83
CA LEU A 136 -14.37 3.15 8.37
C LEU A 136 -14.69 1.65 8.31
N ASP A 137 -15.40 1.12 9.30
CA ASP A 137 -15.82 -0.28 9.31
C ASP A 137 -16.77 -0.59 8.14
N ALA A 138 -17.74 0.27 7.88
CA ALA A 138 -18.62 0.14 6.72
C ALA A 138 -17.85 0.22 5.40
N LEU A 139 -16.88 1.13 5.30
CA LEU A 139 -16.01 1.24 4.13
C LEU A 139 -15.15 0.00 3.92
N ARG A 140 -14.60 -0.57 5.00
CA ARG A 140 -13.78 -1.80 4.92
C ARG A 140 -14.57 -2.97 4.33
N HIS A 141 -15.79 -3.21 4.80
CA HIS A 141 -16.67 -4.24 4.22
C HIS A 141 -16.96 -3.97 2.74
N TYR A 142 -17.28 -2.73 2.40
CA TYR A 142 -17.55 -2.35 1.01
C TYR A 142 -16.36 -2.59 0.09
N LEU A 143 -15.15 -2.29 0.54
CA LEU A 143 -13.92 -2.48 -0.23
C LEU A 143 -13.53 -3.95 -0.33
N GLU A 144 -13.71 -4.73 0.73
CA GLU A 144 -13.53 -6.18 0.72
C GLU A 144 -14.47 -6.83 -0.29
N ASP A 145 -15.75 -6.47 -0.31
CA ASP A 145 -16.73 -6.91 -1.31
C ASP A 145 -16.31 -6.52 -2.74
N ASN A 146 -15.71 -5.35 -2.91
CA ASN A 146 -15.17 -4.94 -4.21
C ASN A 146 -14.01 -5.83 -4.67
N LEU A 147 -13.11 -6.19 -3.77
CA LEU A 147 -11.98 -7.08 -4.06
C LEU A 147 -12.45 -8.50 -4.37
N LEU A 148 -13.43 -9.02 -3.63
CA LEU A 148 -14.06 -10.31 -3.88
C LEU A 148 -14.75 -10.34 -5.26
N TYR A 149 -15.43 -9.27 -5.64
CA TYR A 149 -16.01 -9.13 -6.96
C TYR A 149 -14.96 -9.20 -8.07
N ILE A 150 -13.83 -8.50 -7.93
CA ILE A 150 -12.72 -8.59 -8.88
C ILE A 150 -12.26 -10.05 -9.04
N ALA A 151 -12.10 -10.77 -7.94
CA ALA A 151 -11.67 -12.16 -7.95
C ALA A 151 -12.67 -13.06 -8.69
N GLN A 152 -13.96 -12.89 -8.39
CA GLN A 152 -15.03 -13.66 -9.04
C GLN A 152 -15.04 -13.45 -10.56
N GLU A 153 -15.00 -12.21 -11.03
CA GLU A 153 -15.07 -11.89 -12.46
C GLU A 153 -13.83 -12.33 -13.23
N LEU A 154 -12.64 -12.06 -12.66
CA LEU A 154 -11.38 -12.43 -13.31
C LEU A 154 -11.20 -13.95 -13.39
N ASN A 155 -11.45 -14.66 -12.29
CA ASN A 155 -11.31 -16.12 -12.25
C ASN A 155 -12.42 -16.82 -13.07
N GLY A 156 -13.59 -16.19 -13.19
CA GLY A 156 -14.64 -16.66 -14.07
C GLY A 156 -14.27 -16.53 -15.55
N ALA A 157 -13.64 -15.42 -15.94
CA ALA A 157 -13.20 -15.18 -17.31
C ALA A 157 -11.89 -15.92 -17.66
N PHE A 158 -10.98 -16.04 -16.67
CA PHE A 158 -9.62 -16.60 -16.84
C PHE A 158 -9.28 -17.49 -15.63
N PRO A 159 -9.79 -18.73 -15.58
CA PRO A 159 -9.59 -19.63 -14.45
C PRO A 159 -8.11 -19.89 -14.12
N GLU A 160 -7.23 -19.81 -15.11
CA GLU A 160 -5.79 -19.99 -14.97
C GLU A 160 -5.12 -18.91 -14.09
N LEU A 161 -5.76 -17.76 -13.86
CA LEU A 161 -5.23 -16.73 -12.96
C LEU A 161 -5.30 -17.17 -11.51
N ASN A 162 -6.38 -17.84 -11.10
CA ASN A 162 -6.64 -18.21 -9.71
C ASN A 162 -6.29 -17.09 -8.72
N TRP A 163 -6.61 -15.85 -9.12
CA TRP A 163 -6.27 -14.65 -8.37
C TRP A 163 -7.04 -14.57 -7.07
N GLN A 164 -6.35 -14.23 -6.00
CA GLN A 164 -6.95 -14.04 -4.67
C GLN A 164 -6.88 -12.57 -4.27
N PRO A 165 -7.88 -12.06 -3.55
CA PRO A 165 -7.84 -10.73 -2.96
C PRO A 165 -6.61 -10.56 -2.06
N PRO A 166 -6.02 -9.36 -1.99
CA PRO A 166 -4.91 -9.09 -1.09
C PRO A 166 -5.38 -9.12 0.38
N GLU A 167 -4.45 -9.33 1.31
CA GLU A 167 -4.70 -9.30 2.76
C GLU A 167 -5.00 -7.90 3.29
N ALA A 168 -4.59 -6.88 2.55
CA ALA A 168 -4.76 -5.46 2.89
C ALA A 168 -4.77 -4.58 1.65
N THR A 169 -5.11 -3.32 1.84
CA THR A 169 -5.23 -2.26 0.85
C THR A 169 -6.41 -2.46 -0.12
N TYR A 170 -6.89 -1.38 -0.71
CA TYR A 170 -7.89 -1.42 -1.78
C TYR A 170 -7.26 -1.49 -3.19
N LEU A 171 -6.02 -1.99 -3.24
CA LEU A 171 -5.23 -2.08 -4.47
C LEU A 171 -5.11 -3.55 -4.88
N ALA A 172 -5.83 -3.95 -5.91
CA ALA A 172 -5.74 -5.28 -6.47
C ALA A 172 -4.46 -5.39 -7.31
N TRP A 173 -3.48 -6.15 -6.82
CA TRP A 173 -2.26 -6.50 -7.53
C TRP A 173 -2.49 -7.83 -8.26
N ILE A 174 -2.72 -7.76 -9.56
CA ILE A 174 -3.21 -8.88 -10.36
C ILE A 174 -2.07 -9.44 -11.19
N ASP A 175 -1.74 -10.71 -10.96
CA ASP A 175 -0.75 -11.46 -11.73
C ASP A 175 -1.38 -11.96 -13.04
N LEU A 176 -0.98 -11.38 -14.16
CA LEU A 176 -1.42 -11.76 -15.51
C LEU A 176 -0.39 -12.64 -16.24
N ARG A 177 0.72 -13.01 -15.61
CA ARG A 177 1.77 -13.85 -16.24
C ARG A 177 1.26 -15.18 -16.76
N PRO A 178 0.27 -15.87 -16.13
CA PRO A 178 -0.31 -17.07 -16.71
C PRO A 178 -0.93 -16.89 -18.08
N LEU A 179 -1.32 -15.65 -18.44
CA LEU A 179 -1.90 -15.33 -19.75
C LEU A 179 -0.86 -15.05 -20.83
N ASN A 180 0.42 -14.93 -20.45
CA ASN A 180 1.54 -14.66 -21.37
C ASN A 180 1.33 -13.48 -22.32
N LEU A 181 0.81 -12.36 -21.80
CA LEU A 181 0.52 -11.15 -22.55
C LEU A 181 1.72 -10.19 -22.53
N ASP A 182 1.88 -9.43 -23.63
CA ASP A 182 2.83 -8.31 -23.64
C ASP A 182 2.24 -7.11 -22.90
N ASP A 183 2.93 -6.64 -21.85
CA ASP A 183 2.47 -5.55 -20.98
C ASP A 183 2.20 -4.24 -21.73
N ARG A 184 3.03 -3.93 -22.74
CA ARG A 184 2.90 -2.69 -23.51
C ARG A 184 1.68 -2.75 -24.44
N SER A 185 1.47 -3.88 -25.08
CA SER A 185 0.29 -4.13 -25.92
C SER A 185 -0.98 -4.08 -25.09
N LEU A 186 -0.98 -4.69 -23.88
CA LEU A 186 -2.13 -4.62 -22.98
C LEU A 186 -2.45 -3.17 -22.59
N GLN A 187 -1.46 -2.39 -22.17
CA GLN A 187 -1.68 -0.98 -21.83
C GLN A 187 -2.24 -0.17 -22.99
N LYS A 188 -1.72 -0.39 -24.20
CA LYS A 188 -2.21 0.28 -25.41
C LYS A 188 -3.69 -0.04 -25.65
N VAL A 189 -4.06 -1.33 -25.61
CA VAL A 189 -5.45 -1.78 -25.80
C VAL A 189 -6.35 -1.19 -24.70
N LEU A 190 -5.95 -1.24 -23.44
CA LEU A 190 -6.74 -0.71 -22.32
C LEU A 190 -7.02 0.78 -22.48
N ILE A 191 -6.02 1.58 -22.85
CA ILE A 191 -6.16 3.03 -23.00
C ILE A 191 -6.89 3.40 -24.30
N GLU A 192 -6.45 2.87 -25.44
CA GLU A 192 -6.93 3.31 -26.75
C GLU A 192 -8.29 2.70 -27.13
N GLN A 193 -8.53 1.45 -26.79
CA GLN A 193 -9.75 0.74 -27.19
C GLN A 193 -10.75 0.65 -26.04
N GLN A 194 -10.32 0.24 -24.85
CA GLN A 194 -11.21 0.03 -23.71
C GLN A 194 -11.47 1.30 -22.88
N LYS A 195 -10.70 2.39 -23.12
CA LYS A 195 -10.84 3.67 -22.40
C LYS A 195 -10.78 3.51 -20.88
N VAL A 196 -9.88 2.66 -20.41
CA VAL A 196 -9.60 2.44 -19.00
C VAL A 196 -8.10 2.55 -18.73
N ALA A 197 -7.73 3.30 -17.70
CA ALA A 197 -6.35 3.44 -17.25
C ALA A 197 -6.13 2.60 -15.99
N ILE A 198 -5.52 1.43 -16.15
CA ILE A 198 -5.09 0.55 -15.05
C ILE A 198 -3.56 0.62 -15.01
N MET A 199 -3.00 0.78 -13.81
CA MET A 199 -1.56 0.97 -13.68
C MET A 199 -0.81 -0.32 -13.99
N PRO A 200 0.13 -0.31 -14.97
CA PRO A 200 0.92 -1.49 -15.29
C PRO A 200 1.99 -1.76 -14.23
N GLY A 201 2.22 -3.04 -13.96
CA GLY A 201 3.14 -3.46 -12.91
C GLY A 201 4.60 -3.10 -13.15
N TYR A 202 5.05 -3.01 -14.40
CA TYR A 202 6.42 -2.62 -14.73
C TYR A 202 6.83 -1.22 -14.21
N THR A 203 5.86 -0.38 -13.82
CA THR A 203 6.15 0.91 -13.16
C THR A 203 6.68 0.75 -11.74
N TYR A 204 6.59 -0.44 -11.17
CA TYR A 204 7.11 -0.81 -9.85
C TYR A 204 8.47 -1.52 -9.91
N GLY A 205 9.09 -1.59 -11.07
CA GLY A 205 10.35 -2.28 -11.30
C GLY A 205 10.18 -3.56 -12.13
N ASN A 206 11.29 -4.21 -12.43
CA ASN A 206 11.29 -5.41 -13.29
C ASN A 206 10.45 -6.56 -12.75
N GLU A 207 10.38 -6.71 -11.44
CA GLU A 207 9.58 -7.75 -10.77
C GLU A 207 8.06 -7.55 -10.95
N GLY A 208 7.65 -6.35 -11.37
CA GLY A 208 6.26 -6.02 -11.67
C GLY A 208 5.83 -6.36 -13.11
N ASN A 209 6.73 -6.86 -13.96
CA ASN A 209 6.35 -7.27 -15.32
C ASN A 209 5.31 -8.39 -15.28
N GLY A 210 4.29 -8.27 -16.13
CA GLY A 210 3.16 -9.20 -16.19
C GLY A 210 2.09 -8.96 -15.10
N PHE A 211 2.20 -7.88 -14.33
CA PHE A 211 1.20 -7.50 -13.35
C PHE A 211 0.45 -6.23 -13.76
N VAL A 212 -0.74 -6.06 -13.19
CA VAL A 212 -1.46 -4.78 -13.19
C VAL A 212 -1.96 -4.44 -11.80
N ARG A 213 -2.04 -3.13 -11.47
CA ARG A 213 -2.61 -2.66 -10.21
C ARG A 213 -3.91 -1.91 -10.46
N LEU A 214 -5.03 -2.53 -10.09
CA LEU A 214 -6.35 -1.96 -10.16
C LEU A 214 -6.76 -1.38 -8.80
N ASN A 215 -7.29 -0.15 -8.78
CA ASN A 215 -7.79 0.49 -7.57
C ASN A 215 -9.28 0.12 -7.38
N ALA A 216 -9.59 -0.64 -6.33
CA ALA A 216 -10.95 -1.03 -5.94
C ALA A 216 -11.67 0.03 -5.08
N GLY A 217 -10.99 1.11 -4.69
CA GLY A 217 -11.52 2.22 -3.88
C GLY A 217 -12.42 3.16 -4.67
N CYS A 218 -13.46 2.63 -5.28
CA CYS A 218 -14.44 3.39 -6.07
C CYS A 218 -15.85 2.77 -5.95
N PRO A 219 -16.92 3.50 -6.39
CA PRO A 219 -18.26 2.94 -6.43
C PRO A 219 -18.32 1.65 -7.25
N ARG A 220 -19.15 0.69 -6.82
CA ARG A 220 -19.31 -0.63 -7.44
C ARG A 220 -19.56 -0.54 -8.94
N SER A 221 -20.45 0.34 -9.41
CA SER A 221 -20.77 0.51 -10.82
C SER A 221 -19.56 0.94 -11.66
N LYS A 222 -18.64 1.72 -11.08
CA LYS A 222 -17.38 2.10 -11.75
C LYS A 222 -16.40 0.94 -11.78
N LEU A 223 -16.34 0.17 -10.70
CA LEU A 223 -15.50 -1.02 -10.62
C LEU A 223 -15.93 -2.08 -11.65
N GLU A 224 -17.22 -2.36 -11.74
CA GLU A 224 -17.80 -3.28 -12.71
C GLU A 224 -17.40 -2.92 -14.14
N GLN A 225 -17.57 -1.66 -14.51
CA GLN A 225 -17.13 -1.18 -15.82
C GLN A 225 -15.61 -1.36 -16.03
N GLY A 226 -14.80 -1.06 -15.01
CA GLY A 226 -13.35 -1.19 -15.07
C GLY A 226 -12.91 -2.64 -15.28
N VAL A 227 -13.50 -3.57 -14.52
CA VAL A 227 -13.20 -5.01 -14.60
C VAL A 227 -13.64 -5.58 -15.95
N GLN A 228 -14.85 -5.25 -16.43
CA GLN A 228 -15.32 -5.69 -17.74
C GLN A 228 -14.43 -5.19 -18.89
N ARG A 229 -13.95 -3.95 -18.80
CA ARG A 229 -13.01 -3.38 -19.78
C ARG A 229 -11.63 -4.04 -19.71
N LEU A 230 -11.17 -4.41 -18.52
CA LEU A 230 -9.93 -5.19 -18.37
C LEU A 230 -10.07 -6.55 -19.05
N ILE A 231 -11.16 -7.27 -18.79
CA ILE A 231 -11.45 -8.57 -19.39
C ILE A 231 -11.54 -8.45 -20.92
N ALA A 232 -12.25 -7.45 -21.43
CA ALA A 232 -12.36 -7.19 -22.87
C ALA A 232 -10.99 -6.87 -23.51
N GLY A 233 -10.16 -6.09 -22.83
CA GLY A 233 -8.80 -5.77 -23.29
C GLY A 233 -7.89 -7.00 -23.35
N ILE A 234 -7.96 -7.88 -22.34
CA ILE A 234 -7.24 -9.16 -22.34
C ILE A 234 -7.69 -10.04 -23.51
N ASN A 235 -9.00 -10.18 -23.71
CA ASN A 235 -9.56 -10.98 -24.80
C ASN A 235 -9.20 -10.47 -26.21
N THR A 236 -8.88 -9.18 -26.35
CA THR A 236 -8.43 -8.63 -27.65
C THR A 236 -7.02 -9.11 -28.03
N LEU A 237 -6.23 -9.55 -27.05
CA LEU A 237 -4.83 -9.97 -27.23
C LEU A 237 -4.63 -11.49 -27.20
N ARG A 238 -5.66 -12.24 -26.87
CA ARG A 238 -5.68 -13.71 -26.89
C ARG A 238 -6.27 -14.25 -28.19
#